data_e3d53f58a7815f8ba9ac7e3d7fd1939f
#
_entry.id   e3d53f58a7815f8ba9ac7e3d7fd1939f
#
_cell.length_a   1.000
_cell.length_b   1.000
_cell.length_c   1.000
_cell.angle_alpha   90.00
_cell.angle_beta   90.00
_cell.angle_gamma   90.00
#
_symmetry.space_group_name_H-M   'P 1'
#
loop_
_entity.id
_entity.type
_entity.pdbx_description
1 polymer ?
#
loop_
_entity_poly.entity_id
_entity_poly.type
_entity_poly.pdbx_seq_one_letter_code
_entity_poly.pdbx_strand_id
1 'polypeptide(L)'
;SSMLRLEFSWLLWTFACWWSVGFCGKVVVWPTDASHWINMKVLLEELILRGHEVTVLVPSINLLIDYQDASSPFTFEVLKVNITQETLDALMEDFLNLWINDLPNLFPWEVMWRMKEAIYSFSNLSKQSCDALVSDPQLIAKLHQAKFDILIADPLAVCGELAADLLAIPFVYSFRFSEGNVVERLCGGLPSPPSYVPASTTGLTDHMSFVERLQNFFFYFAMDLFFLKFWRDEWDGYYSNVLGRPTTLCETMGKAEIWLIRTYWDFEFPRPFLPNFEFVGGLHCQPAKPLPKEIEEFVQSSGEHGIVVFSLGSMVYNLTDERSNVIAKALSQLPQNVLWRYKGKKPETLGSNTRIYDWIPQNDLLGHPLTKAFITHGGTNGIYEAIYHGIPIVGIPMFADQHDNVAHMRAKGAAVELDFSTLTTQDLVDAVNTVINNSTYKESALKLSKIHHDQPIKPLDRAVFWIEFVMRHKGAKHLRPAAHHLTWYQYHCLDVLAFLFTCAAIAGFILVKCCMFCCRKCSRVTKKKKE
;
A
#
# COMPACT_ATOMS: atom_id res chain seq x y z
N SER A 1 36.89 51.56 8.09
CA SER A 1 35.73 50.99 7.32
C SER A 1 35.94 49.54 6.91
N SER A 2 37.15 48.97 7.00
CA SER A 2 37.46 47.56 6.69
C SER A 2 37.20 46.61 7.88
N MET A 3 37.36 47.07 9.12
CA MET A 3 37.06 46.25 10.31
C MET A 3 35.56 45.98 10.50
N LEU A 4 34.72 46.97 10.26
CA LEU A 4 33.26 46.76 10.36
C LEU A 4 32.68 45.77 9.33
N ARG A 5 33.32 45.61 8.16
CA ARG A 5 32.91 44.60 7.17
C ARG A 5 33.30 43.19 7.56
N LEU A 6 34.40 42.98 8.27
CA LEU A 6 34.82 41.68 8.77
C LEU A 6 33.93 41.19 9.92
N GLU A 7 33.55 42.06 10.87
CA GLU A 7 32.68 41.68 11.98
C GLU A 7 31.24 41.35 11.51
N PHE A 8 30.72 42.07 10.51
CA PHE A 8 29.42 41.77 9.91
C PHE A 8 29.43 40.44 9.10
N SER A 9 30.56 40.10 8.49
CA SER A 9 30.72 38.80 7.78
C SER A 9 30.75 37.64 8.77
N TRP A 10 31.40 37.76 9.91
CA TRP A 10 31.43 36.72 10.95
C TRP A 10 30.07 36.54 11.63
N LEU A 11 29.30 37.60 11.85
CA LEU A 11 27.96 37.56 12.39
C LEU A 11 26.98 36.90 11.39
N LEU A 12 27.10 37.15 10.09
CA LEU A 12 26.31 36.47 9.05
C LEU A 12 26.68 34.99 8.92
N TRP A 13 27.96 34.62 9.07
CA TRP A 13 28.38 33.22 9.06
C TRP A 13 27.91 32.46 10.32
N THR A 14 27.98 33.10 11.48
CA THR A 14 27.46 32.49 12.72
C THR A 14 25.94 32.40 12.70
N PHE A 15 25.22 33.37 12.12
CA PHE A 15 23.78 33.30 11.91
C PHE A 15 23.39 32.23 10.87
N ALA A 16 24.14 32.07 9.77
CA ALA A 16 23.93 31.02 8.78
C ALA A 16 24.23 29.63 9.35
N CYS A 17 25.23 29.46 10.22
CA CYS A 17 25.49 28.21 10.93
C CYS A 17 24.42 27.90 12.00
N TRP A 18 23.75 28.91 12.58
CA TRP A 18 22.65 28.66 13.53
C TRP A 18 21.34 28.21 12.85
N TRP A 19 21.16 28.51 11.57
CA TRP A 19 19.99 28.05 10.82
C TRP A 19 20.15 26.62 10.24
N SER A 20 21.31 26.03 10.37
CA SER A 20 21.58 24.64 9.96
C SER A 20 21.82 23.67 11.14
N VAL A 21 21.31 23.98 12.34
CA VAL A 21 21.13 22.92 13.35
C VAL A 21 20.01 22.05 12.86
N GLY A 22 20.37 21.05 12.07
CA GLY A 22 19.45 20.01 11.62
C GLY A 22 18.71 19.45 12.82
N PHE A 23 17.39 19.40 12.76
CA PHE A 23 16.58 18.78 13.80
C PHE A 23 16.93 17.28 13.82
N CYS A 24 17.73 16.86 14.80
CA CYS A 24 18.03 15.44 15.02
C CYS A 24 16.93 14.85 15.88
N GLY A 25 16.19 13.89 15.36
CA GLY A 25 15.14 13.19 16.08
C GLY A 25 15.40 11.69 16.14
N LYS A 26 14.71 11.02 17.05
CA LYS A 26 14.82 9.58 17.26
C LYS A 26 13.56 8.88 16.76
N VAL A 27 13.74 7.98 15.83
CA VAL A 27 12.68 7.24 15.15
C VAL A 27 12.73 5.77 15.56
N VAL A 28 11.60 5.23 16.01
CA VAL A 28 11.45 3.79 16.15
C VAL A 28 10.53 3.26 15.06
N VAL A 29 10.81 2.06 14.56
CA VAL A 29 10.14 1.49 13.38
C VAL A 29 9.59 0.12 13.71
N TRP A 30 8.31 -0.10 13.33
CA TRP A 30 7.64 -1.39 13.31
C TRP A 30 7.40 -1.79 11.85
N PRO A 31 8.30 -2.54 11.21
CA PRO A 31 8.22 -2.84 9.79
C PRO A 31 7.36 -4.06 9.49
N THR A 32 6.84 -4.12 8.26
CA THR A 32 6.48 -5.37 7.60
C THR A 32 7.64 -5.83 6.74
N ASP A 33 7.89 -7.12 6.70
CA ASP A 33 9.02 -7.74 6.01
C ASP A 33 8.81 -7.82 4.47
N ALA A 34 9.70 -8.51 3.78
CA ALA A 34 9.71 -8.72 2.34
C ALA A 34 9.78 -7.40 1.55
N SER A 35 8.95 -7.26 0.53
CA SER A 35 8.95 -6.08 -0.35
C SER A 35 8.48 -4.79 0.34
N HIS A 36 7.79 -4.87 1.48
CA HIS A 36 7.44 -3.72 2.30
C HIS A 36 8.69 -3.10 2.94
N TRP A 37 9.58 -3.95 3.48
CA TRP A 37 10.85 -3.53 4.04
C TRP A 37 11.74 -2.84 3.00
N ILE A 38 11.86 -3.39 1.78
CA ILE A 38 12.69 -2.80 0.72
C ILE A 38 12.35 -1.32 0.49
N ASN A 39 11.07 -1.00 0.47
CA ASN A 39 10.61 0.38 0.30
C ASN A 39 10.77 1.24 1.56
N MET A 40 10.43 0.67 2.71
CA MET A 40 10.56 1.39 3.98
C MET A 40 12.02 1.75 4.24
N LYS A 41 12.95 0.84 3.93
CA LYS A 41 14.40 1.05 4.06
C LYS A 41 14.87 2.32 3.36
N VAL A 42 14.40 2.60 2.13
CA VAL A 42 14.75 3.82 1.40
C VAL A 42 14.36 5.09 2.16
N LEU A 43 13.15 5.10 2.73
CA LEU A 43 12.68 6.21 3.57
C LEU A 43 13.53 6.37 4.83
N LEU A 44 13.88 5.27 5.48
CA LEU A 44 14.68 5.27 6.71
C LEU A 44 16.12 5.70 6.46
N GLU A 45 16.73 5.28 5.36
CA GLU A 45 18.06 5.72 4.91
C GLU A 45 18.09 7.24 4.67
N GLU A 46 17.06 7.80 4.05
CA GLU A 46 16.95 9.25 3.87
C GLU A 46 16.82 9.99 5.21
N LEU A 47 16.08 9.45 6.19
CA LEU A 47 16.00 10.03 7.53
C LEU A 47 17.37 10.05 8.22
N ILE A 48 18.18 9.00 8.08
CA ILE A 48 19.54 8.96 8.60
C ILE A 48 20.44 9.97 7.90
N LEU A 49 20.33 10.10 6.56
CA LEU A 49 21.08 11.11 5.81
C LEU A 49 20.75 12.54 6.26
N ARG A 50 19.54 12.76 6.77
CA ARG A 50 19.12 14.05 7.38
C ARG A 50 19.50 14.19 8.85
N GLY A 51 20.19 13.22 9.43
CA GLY A 51 20.73 13.26 10.78
C GLY A 51 19.84 12.67 11.87
N HIS A 52 18.80 11.92 11.53
CA HIS A 52 17.95 11.23 12.51
C HIS A 52 18.55 9.88 12.92
N GLU A 53 18.28 9.45 14.16
CA GLU A 53 18.60 8.13 14.66
C GLU A 53 17.42 7.20 14.40
N VAL A 54 17.67 6.03 13.80
CA VAL A 54 16.62 5.05 13.46
C VAL A 54 16.87 3.73 14.17
N THR A 55 15.88 3.28 14.95
CA THR A 55 15.86 1.97 15.62
C THR A 55 14.74 1.13 15.05
N VAL A 56 15.04 -0.09 14.60
CA VAL A 56 14.09 -1.01 13.97
C VAL A 56 13.79 -2.15 14.93
N LEU A 57 12.50 -2.35 15.24
CA LEU A 57 12.03 -3.50 16.00
C LEU A 57 11.81 -4.66 15.02
N VAL A 58 12.62 -5.70 15.11
CA VAL A 58 12.61 -6.78 14.12
C VAL A 58 12.42 -8.14 14.80
N PRO A 59 11.50 -9.00 14.30
CA PRO A 59 11.41 -10.38 14.78
C PRO A 59 12.73 -11.13 14.54
N SER A 60 13.11 -12.01 15.47
CA SER A 60 14.32 -12.85 15.35
C SER A 60 14.31 -13.77 14.13
N ILE A 61 13.14 -14.05 13.58
CA ILE A 61 12.91 -14.82 12.36
C ILE A 61 12.21 -13.90 11.36
N ASN A 62 12.79 -13.73 10.19
CA ASN A 62 12.30 -12.84 9.14
C ASN A 62 12.82 -13.30 7.76
N LEU A 63 12.38 -12.65 6.67
CA LEU A 63 12.69 -13.02 5.29
C LEU A 63 13.85 -12.21 4.68
N LEU A 64 13.80 -10.87 4.83
CA LEU A 64 14.70 -9.95 4.14
C LEU A 64 15.38 -8.91 5.04
N ILE A 65 15.03 -8.85 6.32
CA ILE A 65 15.61 -7.86 7.26
C ILE A 65 16.88 -8.45 7.86
N ASP A 66 18.02 -8.13 7.28
CA ASP A 66 19.31 -8.56 7.84
C ASP A 66 19.71 -7.65 9.01
N TYR A 67 19.33 -8.06 10.22
CA TYR A 67 19.68 -7.35 11.45
C TYR A 67 21.08 -7.70 11.97
N GLN A 68 21.79 -8.63 11.33
CA GLN A 68 23.18 -9.01 11.65
C GLN A 68 24.19 -8.26 10.79
N ASP A 69 23.75 -7.56 9.77
CA ASP A 69 24.62 -6.75 8.90
C ASP A 69 25.28 -5.61 9.71
N ALA A 70 26.55 -5.79 10.03
CA ALA A 70 27.35 -4.79 10.76
C ALA A 70 27.54 -3.47 9.99
N SER A 71 27.31 -3.45 8.68
CA SER A 71 27.37 -2.25 7.85
C SER A 71 26.07 -1.48 7.81
N SER A 72 24.99 -2.02 8.38
CA SER A 72 23.68 -1.39 8.42
C SER A 72 23.74 -0.06 9.20
N PRO A 73 23.17 1.01 8.66
CA PRO A 73 23.10 2.29 9.36
C PRO A 73 22.03 2.32 10.47
N PHE A 74 21.24 1.25 10.61
CA PHE A 74 20.15 1.15 11.59
C PHE A 74 20.60 0.50 12.89
N THR A 75 19.99 0.92 14.01
CA THR A 75 20.03 0.15 15.26
C THR A 75 18.89 -0.86 15.25
N PHE A 76 19.17 -2.12 15.58
CA PHE A 76 18.13 -3.16 15.65
C PHE A 76 17.85 -3.57 17.09
N GLU A 77 16.58 -3.70 17.43
CA GLU A 77 16.07 -4.34 18.63
C GLU A 77 15.33 -5.61 18.23
N VAL A 78 15.88 -6.76 18.62
CA VAL A 78 15.41 -8.06 18.15
C VAL A 78 14.31 -8.60 19.06
N LEU A 79 13.13 -8.80 18.51
CA LEU A 79 11.99 -9.41 19.17
C LEU A 79 12.11 -10.95 19.07
N LYS A 80 12.27 -11.61 20.20
CA LYS A 80 12.41 -13.07 20.23
C LYS A 80 11.07 -13.75 20.03
N VAL A 81 10.78 -14.16 18.81
CA VAL A 81 9.57 -14.93 18.46
C VAL A 81 9.79 -16.43 18.61
N ASN A 82 8.72 -17.16 18.92
CA ASN A 82 8.77 -18.61 19.16
C ASN A 82 8.35 -19.40 17.92
N ILE A 83 8.96 -19.04 16.75
CA ILE A 83 8.79 -19.78 15.50
C ILE A 83 10.18 -20.09 14.92
N THR A 84 10.25 -21.05 13.99
CA THR A 84 11.47 -21.37 13.25
C THR A 84 11.44 -20.74 11.85
N GLN A 85 12.60 -20.62 11.21
CA GLN A 85 12.68 -20.17 9.81
C GLN A 85 11.89 -21.08 8.88
N GLU A 86 11.96 -22.39 9.10
CA GLU A 86 11.20 -23.39 8.33
C GLU A 86 9.68 -23.15 8.42
N THR A 87 9.17 -22.74 9.59
CA THR A 87 7.74 -22.43 9.77
C THR A 87 7.35 -21.19 8.97
N LEU A 88 8.18 -20.15 8.97
CA LEU A 88 7.94 -18.93 8.19
C LEU A 88 8.00 -19.23 6.69
N ASP A 89 9.03 -19.97 6.25
CA ASP A 89 9.21 -20.34 4.85
C ASP A 89 8.04 -21.19 4.34
N ALA A 90 7.57 -22.16 5.13
CA ALA A 90 6.39 -22.98 4.80
C ALA A 90 5.11 -22.12 4.70
N LEU A 91 4.91 -21.17 5.63
CA LEU A 91 3.76 -20.25 5.58
C LEU A 91 3.78 -19.40 4.29
N MET A 92 4.95 -18.93 3.89
CA MET A 92 5.09 -18.15 2.66
C MET A 92 4.88 -18.99 1.40
N GLU A 93 5.37 -20.23 1.40
CA GLU A 93 5.14 -21.18 0.30
C GLU A 93 3.64 -21.53 0.18
N ASP A 94 2.98 -21.82 1.29
CA ASP A 94 1.53 -22.08 1.32
C ASP A 94 0.73 -20.88 0.82
N PHE A 95 1.11 -19.66 1.21
CA PHE A 95 0.49 -18.43 0.73
C PHE A 95 0.63 -18.26 -0.78
N LEU A 96 1.83 -18.46 -1.33
CA LEU A 96 2.06 -18.35 -2.77
C LEU A 96 1.32 -19.45 -3.54
N ASN A 97 1.34 -20.69 -3.05
CA ASN A 97 0.61 -21.80 -3.66
C ASN A 97 -0.90 -21.55 -3.65
N LEU A 98 -1.44 -21.04 -2.55
CA LEU A 98 -2.86 -20.66 -2.46
C LEU A 98 -3.23 -19.72 -3.61
N TRP A 99 -2.50 -18.60 -3.76
CA TRP A 99 -2.83 -17.60 -4.77
C TRP A 99 -2.58 -18.05 -6.21
N ILE A 100 -1.46 -18.71 -6.46
CA ILE A 100 -0.99 -19.02 -7.81
C ILE A 100 -1.66 -20.28 -8.37
N ASN A 101 -1.85 -21.29 -7.52
CA ASN A 101 -2.27 -22.62 -7.96
C ASN A 101 -3.69 -22.98 -7.52
N ASP A 102 -4.10 -22.60 -6.30
CA ASP A 102 -5.38 -23.07 -5.72
C ASP A 102 -6.54 -22.14 -6.11
N LEU A 103 -6.45 -20.84 -5.79
CA LEU A 103 -7.57 -19.90 -5.95
C LEU A 103 -8.19 -19.88 -7.35
N PRO A 104 -7.43 -19.98 -8.46
CA PRO A 104 -8.02 -20.01 -9.80
C PRO A 104 -8.94 -21.22 -10.06
N ASN A 105 -8.80 -22.30 -9.26
CA ASN A 105 -9.50 -23.55 -9.43
C ASN A 105 -10.59 -23.82 -8.37
N LEU A 106 -10.74 -22.90 -7.38
CA LEU A 106 -11.69 -23.06 -6.27
C LEU A 106 -13.02 -22.35 -6.54
N PHE A 107 -14.08 -22.87 -5.93
CA PHE A 107 -15.36 -22.16 -5.89
C PHE A 107 -15.30 -20.93 -4.98
N PRO A 108 -16.11 -19.87 -5.19
CA PRO A 108 -16.05 -18.63 -4.43
C PRO A 108 -16.10 -18.79 -2.89
N TRP A 109 -16.88 -19.75 -2.37
CA TRP A 109 -16.94 -20.01 -0.92
C TRP A 109 -15.68 -20.71 -0.39
N GLU A 110 -15.01 -21.54 -1.21
CA GLU A 110 -13.73 -22.16 -0.87
C GLU A 110 -12.63 -21.11 -0.85
N VAL A 111 -12.63 -20.21 -1.83
CA VAL A 111 -11.73 -19.04 -1.86
C VAL A 111 -11.86 -18.24 -0.55
N MET A 112 -13.09 -17.90 -0.14
CA MET A 112 -13.33 -17.18 1.11
C MET A 112 -12.79 -17.94 2.33
N TRP A 113 -12.98 -19.26 2.37
CA TRP A 113 -12.50 -20.07 3.47
C TRP A 113 -10.97 -20.11 3.53
N ARG A 114 -10.31 -20.39 2.42
CA ARG A 114 -8.84 -20.46 2.31
C ARG A 114 -8.19 -19.10 2.60
N MET A 115 -8.75 -18.02 2.09
CA MET A 115 -8.29 -16.65 2.39
C MET A 115 -8.43 -16.33 3.88
N LYS A 116 -9.52 -16.74 4.51
CA LYS A 116 -9.68 -16.60 5.96
C LYS A 116 -8.56 -17.32 6.71
N GLU A 117 -8.29 -18.59 6.39
CA GLU A 117 -7.20 -19.37 7.01
C GLU A 117 -5.85 -18.66 6.88
N ALA A 118 -5.52 -18.16 5.69
CA ALA A 118 -4.29 -17.40 5.45
C ALA A 118 -4.20 -16.14 6.32
N ILE A 119 -5.27 -15.34 6.40
CA ILE A 119 -5.33 -14.13 7.23
C ILE A 119 -5.12 -14.47 8.72
N TYR A 120 -5.73 -15.54 9.22
CA TYR A 120 -5.55 -15.97 10.61
C TYR A 120 -4.11 -16.45 10.89
N SER A 121 -3.47 -17.12 9.93
CA SER A 121 -2.07 -17.55 10.04
C SER A 121 -1.11 -16.36 10.14
N PHE A 122 -1.26 -15.35 9.27
CA PHE A 122 -0.48 -14.11 9.36
C PHE A 122 -0.79 -13.30 10.62
N SER A 123 -2.04 -13.28 11.06
CA SER A 123 -2.43 -12.65 12.32
C SER A 123 -1.73 -13.31 13.52
N ASN A 124 -1.64 -14.63 13.54
CA ASN A 124 -0.92 -15.35 14.59
C ASN A 124 0.58 -15.02 14.61
N LEU A 125 1.21 -14.89 13.45
CA LEU A 125 2.60 -14.42 13.32
C LEU A 125 2.77 -13.01 13.90
N SER A 126 1.86 -12.10 13.56
CA SER A 126 1.85 -10.73 14.10
C SER A 126 1.68 -10.72 15.62
N LYS A 127 0.78 -11.58 16.18
CA LYS A 127 0.60 -11.73 17.62
C LYS A 127 1.88 -12.17 18.33
N GLN A 128 2.62 -13.10 17.77
CA GLN A 128 3.88 -13.56 18.39
C GLN A 128 4.92 -12.42 18.45
N SER A 129 5.00 -11.59 17.42
CA SER A 129 5.86 -10.40 17.44
C SER A 129 5.40 -9.39 18.49
N CYS A 130 4.09 -9.20 18.60
CA CYS A 130 3.47 -8.35 19.61
C CYS A 130 3.73 -8.86 21.03
N ASP A 131 3.53 -10.15 21.26
CA ASP A 131 3.80 -10.80 22.55
C ASP A 131 5.26 -10.68 22.95
N ALA A 132 6.19 -10.83 22.00
CA ALA A 132 7.62 -10.66 22.25
C ALA A 132 7.98 -9.24 22.72
N LEU A 133 7.25 -8.22 22.26
CA LEU A 133 7.41 -6.85 22.75
C LEU A 133 6.75 -6.67 24.13
N VAL A 134 5.46 -7.00 24.26
CA VAL A 134 4.67 -6.64 25.45
C VAL A 134 5.02 -7.49 26.68
N SER A 135 5.57 -8.70 26.48
CA SER A 135 6.01 -9.59 27.54
C SER A 135 7.44 -9.32 28.02
N ASP A 136 8.15 -8.34 27.44
CA ASP A 136 9.50 -7.96 27.86
C ASP A 136 9.52 -6.56 28.51
N PRO A 137 9.33 -6.47 29.85
CA PRO A 137 9.35 -5.19 30.56
C PRO A 137 10.71 -4.47 30.47
N GLN A 138 11.82 -5.21 30.27
CA GLN A 138 13.16 -4.62 30.16
C GLN A 138 13.31 -3.92 28.82
N LEU A 139 12.82 -4.54 27.73
CA LEU A 139 12.79 -3.92 26.40
C LEU A 139 11.90 -2.68 26.41
N ILE A 140 10.69 -2.75 26.96
CA ILE A 140 9.79 -1.58 27.04
C ILE A 140 10.46 -0.46 27.84
N ALA A 141 11.09 -0.75 28.98
CA ALA A 141 11.80 0.26 29.76
C ALA A 141 12.98 0.88 28.99
N LYS A 142 13.73 0.07 28.23
CA LYS A 142 14.81 0.53 27.36
C LYS A 142 14.28 1.47 26.26
N LEU A 143 13.18 1.09 25.60
CA LEU A 143 12.55 1.92 24.58
C LEU A 143 12.02 3.24 25.16
N HIS A 144 11.43 3.24 26.32
CA HIS A 144 11.05 4.47 27.04
C HIS A 144 12.23 5.38 27.36
N GLN A 145 13.36 4.80 27.82
CA GLN A 145 14.58 5.56 28.13
C GLN A 145 15.22 6.18 26.88
N ALA A 146 15.07 5.56 25.72
CA ALA A 146 15.56 6.07 24.44
C ALA A 146 14.89 7.39 24.03
N LYS A 147 13.67 7.68 24.52
CA LYS A 147 12.89 8.90 24.24
C LYS A 147 12.70 9.15 22.76
N PHE A 148 12.10 8.21 22.06
CA PHE A 148 11.76 8.36 20.64
C PHE A 148 10.78 9.51 20.41
N ASP A 149 10.91 10.19 19.29
CA ASP A 149 10.05 11.31 18.88
C ASP A 149 8.84 10.84 18.08
N ILE A 150 8.95 9.70 17.40
CA ILE A 150 7.94 9.16 16.50
C ILE A 150 8.13 7.66 16.33
N LEU A 151 7.01 6.95 16.06
CA LEU A 151 7.02 5.59 15.56
C LEU A 151 6.55 5.56 14.10
N ILE A 152 7.26 4.86 13.23
CA ILE A 152 6.84 4.57 11.86
C ILE A 152 6.42 3.10 11.80
N ALA A 153 5.19 2.82 11.38
CA ALA A 153 4.66 1.48 11.24
C ALA A 153 4.15 1.20 9.82
N ASP A 154 4.15 -0.06 9.45
CA ASP A 154 3.36 -0.53 8.31
C ASP A 154 2.09 -1.19 8.86
N PRO A 155 0.88 -0.75 8.48
CA PRO A 155 -0.37 -1.24 9.07
C PRO A 155 -0.68 -2.71 8.74
N LEU A 156 0.03 -3.33 7.80
CA LEU A 156 -0.11 -4.76 7.53
C LEU A 156 0.46 -5.61 8.67
N ALA A 157 1.54 -5.16 9.32
CA ALA A 157 2.06 -5.75 10.54
C ALA A 157 1.44 -5.05 11.75
N VAL A 158 0.30 -5.54 12.19
CA VAL A 158 -0.42 -5.06 13.38
C VAL A 158 0.50 -5.03 14.61
N CYS A 159 0.25 -4.14 15.55
CA CYS A 159 0.96 -3.88 16.81
C CYS A 159 1.91 -2.65 16.81
N GLY A 160 2.28 -2.09 15.67
CA GLY A 160 3.08 -0.86 15.64
C GLY A 160 2.39 0.31 16.37
N GLU A 161 1.09 0.49 16.14
CA GLU A 161 0.25 1.48 16.83
C GLU A 161 0.07 1.19 18.33
N LEU A 162 0.03 -0.09 18.72
CA LEU A 162 0.02 -0.50 20.12
C LEU A 162 1.35 -0.14 20.80
N ALA A 163 2.47 -0.39 20.14
CA ALA A 163 3.79 0.02 20.64
C ALA A 163 3.88 1.54 20.80
N ALA A 164 3.34 2.31 19.87
CA ALA A 164 3.29 3.78 19.98
C ALA A 164 2.44 4.26 21.17
N ASP A 165 1.28 3.63 21.42
CA ASP A 165 0.43 3.93 22.59
C ASP A 165 1.15 3.58 23.90
N LEU A 166 1.82 2.41 23.98
CA LEU A 166 2.63 2.01 25.13
C LEU A 166 3.79 2.99 25.40
N LEU A 167 4.45 3.46 24.35
CA LEU A 167 5.56 4.41 24.47
C LEU A 167 5.08 5.87 24.62
N ALA A 168 3.79 6.14 24.53
CA ALA A 168 3.18 7.47 24.56
C ALA A 168 3.78 8.44 23.55
N ILE A 169 4.08 7.99 22.34
CA ILE A 169 4.65 8.78 21.24
C ILE A 169 3.69 8.80 20.03
N PRO A 170 3.73 9.87 19.21
CA PRO A 170 2.97 9.89 17.95
C PRO A 170 3.49 8.86 16.98
N PHE A 171 2.62 8.42 16.05
CA PHE A 171 3.03 7.51 15.00
C PHE A 171 2.45 7.89 13.65
N VAL A 172 3.14 7.44 12.60
CA VAL A 172 2.72 7.54 11.21
C VAL A 172 2.71 6.16 10.57
N TYR A 173 1.78 5.95 9.65
CA TYR A 173 1.79 4.76 8.81
C TYR A 173 2.54 5.01 7.50
N SER A 174 3.32 4.01 7.07
CA SER A 174 3.89 3.91 5.73
C SER A 174 3.31 2.68 5.05
N PHE A 175 2.22 2.87 4.31
CA PHE A 175 1.45 1.80 3.70
C PHE A 175 1.86 1.61 2.24
N ARG A 176 2.18 0.37 1.84
CA ARG A 176 2.78 0.06 0.55
C ARG A 176 1.84 0.31 -0.63
N PHE A 177 0.57 0.04 -0.49
CA PHE A 177 -0.49 0.24 -1.48
C PHE A 177 -1.74 0.78 -0.80
N SER A 178 -2.76 1.14 -1.57
CA SER A 178 -4.02 1.59 -1.00
C SER A 178 -5.04 0.47 -1.04
N GLU A 179 -5.52 0.05 0.11
CA GLU A 179 -6.66 -0.85 0.21
C GLU A 179 -8.00 -0.12 0.12
N GLY A 180 -8.00 1.20 0.35
CA GLY A 180 -9.12 2.12 0.18
C GLY A 180 -10.43 1.74 0.85
N ASN A 181 -10.80 0.49 0.87
CA ASN A 181 -12.08 -0.01 1.34
C ASN A 181 -12.02 -0.72 2.71
N VAL A 182 -10.85 -1.01 3.26
CA VAL A 182 -10.70 -1.73 4.53
C VAL A 182 -10.07 -0.83 5.59
N VAL A 183 -8.77 -0.90 5.83
CA VAL A 183 -8.08 -0.24 6.94
C VAL A 183 -8.21 1.28 6.85
N GLU A 184 -7.96 1.87 5.69
CA GLU A 184 -8.03 3.32 5.48
C GLU A 184 -9.45 3.86 5.70
N ARG A 185 -10.48 3.12 5.26
CA ARG A 185 -11.87 3.53 5.42
C ARG A 185 -12.40 3.23 6.82
N LEU A 186 -12.24 2.00 7.29
CA LEU A 186 -12.83 1.57 8.56
C LEU A 186 -12.13 2.18 9.77
N CYS A 187 -10.79 2.28 9.73
CA CYS A 187 -9.99 2.77 10.84
C CYS A 187 -9.48 4.20 10.61
N GLY A 188 -9.08 4.53 9.39
CA GLY A 188 -8.60 5.86 9.02
C GLY A 188 -9.70 6.87 8.69
N GLY A 189 -10.97 6.43 8.55
CA GLY A 189 -12.10 7.29 8.24
C GLY A 189 -12.11 7.85 6.81
N LEU A 190 -11.30 7.29 5.90
CA LEU A 190 -11.22 7.73 4.51
C LEU A 190 -12.53 7.40 3.77
N PRO A 191 -13.26 8.38 3.20
CA PRO A 191 -14.47 8.10 2.45
C PRO A 191 -14.17 7.26 1.20
N SER A 192 -14.89 6.15 1.04
CA SER A 192 -14.71 5.23 -0.09
C SER A 192 -16.07 4.78 -0.65
N PRO A 193 -16.73 5.61 -1.48
CA PRO A 193 -18.03 5.29 -2.07
C PRO A 193 -17.93 4.11 -3.05
N PRO A 194 -18.62 2.98 -2.82
CA PRO A 194 -18.50 1.79 -3.67
C PRO A 194 -19.09 1.95 -5.07
N SER A 195 -19.72 3.08 -5.36
CA SER A 195 -20.28 3.38 -6.67
C SER A 195 -19.23 3.70 -7.74
N TYR A 196 -18.02 4.14 -7.35
CA TYR A 196 -16.93 4.48 -8.26
C TYR A 196 -15.52 4.26 -7.67
N VAL A 197 -15.41 3.88 -6.40
CA VAL A 197 -14.14 3.45 -5.80
C VAL A 197 -14.11 1.93 -5.81
N PRO A 198 -13.23 1.29 -6.60
CA PRO A 198 -13.12 -0.16 -6.62
C PRO A 198 -12.67 -0.71 -5.27
N ALA A 199 -13.18 -1.85 -4.87
CA ALA A 199 -12.65 -2.59 -3.75
C ALA A 199 -11.29 -3.21 -4.12
N SER A 200 -10.38 -3.24 -3.18
CA SER A 200 -9.06 -3.86 -3.35
C SER A 200 -9.19 -5.33 -3.73
N THR A 201 -8.28 -5.82 -4.54
CA THR A 201 -8.20 -7.19 -5.09
C THR A 201 -9.29 -7.59 -6.08
N THR A 202 -10.10 -6.65 -6.56
CA THR A 202 -11.19 -6.94 -7.52
C THR A 202 -10.79 -6.77 -8.98
N GLY A 203 -9.70 -6.07 -9.28
CA GLY A 203 -9.30 -5.69 -10.65
C GLY A 203 -10.31 -4.77 -11.37
N LEU A 204 -11.28 -4.21 -10.64
CA LEU A 204 -12.26 -3.26 -11.18
C LEU A 204 -11.63 -1.87 -11.39
N THR A 205 -12.30 -1.04 -12.17
CA THR A 205 -11.92 0.36 -12.41
C THR A 205 -12.94 1.34 -11.84
N ASP A 206 -12.64 2.64 -11.83
CA ASP A 206 -13.59 3.70 -11.42
C ASP A 206 -14.76 3.88 -12.41
N HIS A 207 -14.67 3.27 -13.60
CA HIS A 207 -15.73 3.21 -14.60
C HIS A 207 -16.38 1.84 -14.61
N MET A 208 -17.32 1.61 -13.68
CA MET A 208 -18.01 0.34 -13.51
C MET A 208 -19.39 0.34 -14.18
N SER A 209 -19.70 -0.73 -14.91
CA SER A 209 -21.07 -1.08 -15.33
C SER A 209 -21.97 -1.30 -14.10
N PHE A 210 -23.29 -1.41 -14.31
CA PHE A 210 -24.22 -1.70 -13.21
C PHE A 210 -23.88 -3.02 -12.49
N VAL A 211 -23.51 -4.05 -13.25
CA VAL A 211 -23.16 -5.38 -12.69
C VAL A 211 -21.88 -5.30 -11.86
N GLU A 212 -20.86 -4.62 -12.37
CA GLU A 212 -19.61 -4.40 -11.63
C GLU A 212 -19.83 -3.57 -10.37
N ARG A 213 -20.67 -2.52 -10.40
CA ARG A 213 -21.05 -1.76 -9.19
C ARG A 213 -21.78 -2.65 -8.17
N LEU A 214 -22.65 -3.53 -8.62
CA LEU A 214 -23.35 -4.48 -7.76
C LEU A 214 -22.35 -5.45 -7.11
N GLN A 215 -21.42 -6.00 -7.90
CA GLN A 215 -20.34 -6.86 -7.43
C GLN A 215 -19.47 -6.11 -6.41
N ASN A 216 -19.05 -4.90 -6.72
CA ASN A 216 -18.23 -4.06 -5.85
C ASN A 216 -18.93 -3.77 -4.52
N PHE A 217 -20.23 -3.43 -4.56
CA PHE A 217 -21.03 -3.18 -3.35
C PHE A 217 -21.10 -4.41 -2.43
N PHE A 218 -21.37 -5.58 -2.98
CA PHE A 218 -21.41 -6.81 -2.19
C PHE A 218 -20.03 -7.19 -1.65
N PHE A 219 -18.98 -6.94 -2.41
CA PHE A 219 -17.61 -7.17 -1.93
C PHE A 219 -17.27 -6.26 -0.74
N TYR A 220 -17.58 -4.96 -0.83
CA TYR A 220 -17.45 -4.04 0.32
C TYR A 220 -18.17 -4.56 1.56
N PHE A 221 -19.43 -4.95 1.40
CA PHE A 221 -20.24 -5.45 2.50
C PHE A 221 -19.66 -6.74 3.12
N ALA A 222 -19.21 -7.67 2.30
CA ALA A 222 -18.61 -8.92 2.77
C ALA A 222 -17.30 -8.67 3.51
N MET A 223 -16.44 -7.79 2.98
CA MET A 223 -15.18 -7.42 3.61
C MET A 223 -15.39 -6.69 4.94
N ASP A 224 -16.39 -5.80 5.03
CA ASP A 224 -16.76 -5.13 6.27
C ASP A 224 -17.16 -6.14 7.36
N LEU A 225 -18.07 -7.06 7.02
CA LEU A 225 -18.50 -8.09 7.97
C LEU A 225 -17.33 -8.97 8.41
N PHE A 226 -16.47 -9.33 7.47
CA PHE A 226 -15.31 -10.17 7.76
C PHE A 226 -14.32 -9.45 8.68
N PHE A 227 -13.82 -8.27 8.28
CA PHE A 227 -12.77 -7.58 9.03
C PHE A 227 -13.23 -7.04 10.38
N LEU A 228 -14.44 -6.49 10.48
CA LEU A 228 -14.97 -6.03 11.77
C LEU A 228 -15.17 -7.21 12.74
N LYS A 229 -15.60 -8.38 12.24
CA LYS A 229 -15.67 -9.57 13.07
C LYS A 229 -14.29 -10.08 13.46
N PHE A 230 -13.37 -10.19 12.49
CA PHE A 230 -12.01 -10.66 12.68
C PHE A 230 -11.25 -9.81 13.71
N TRP A 231 -11.28 -8.48 13.59
CA TRP A 231 -10.60 -7.59 14.54
C TRP A 231 -11.19 -7.68 15.95
N ARG A 232 -12.52 -7.72 16.07
CA ARG A 232 -13.19 -7.89 17.35
C ARG A 232 -12.83 -9.21 18.03
N ASP A 233 -12.81 -10.30 17.28
CA ASP A 233 -12.59 -11.64 17.85
C ASP A 233 -11.10 -11.89 18.16
N GLU A 234 -10.18 -11.33 17.37
CA GLU A 234 -8.76 -11.60 17.46
C GLU A 234 -7.95 -10.50 18.17
N TRP A 235 -8.32 -9.23 18.03
CA TRP A 235 -7.44 -8.13 18.42
C TRP A 235 -8.01 -7.19 19.47
N ASP A 236 -9.30 -6.87 19.48
CA ASP A 236 -9.86 -5.86 20.39
C ASP A 236 -9.68 -6.24 21.86
N GLY A 237 -9.91 -7.51 22.20
CA GLY A 237 -9.64 -8.04 23.53
C GLY A 237 -8.16 -8.00 23.91
N TYR A 238 -7.29 -8.32 22.97
CA TYR A 238 -5.84 -8.28 23.15
C TYR A 238 -5.36 -6.85 23.46
N TYR A 239 -5.76 -5.86 22.62
CA TYR A 239 -5.39 -4.45 22.82
C TYR A 239 -5.93 -3.90 24.14
N SER A 240 -7.19 -4.22 24.46
CA SER A 240 -7.80 -3.78 25.73
C SER A 240 -7.05 -4.32 26.95
N ASN A 241 -6.61 -5.58 26.90
CA ASN A 241 -5.86 -6.20 27.98
C ASN A 241 -4.46 -5.59 28.14
N VAL A 242 -3.74 -5.39 27.04
CA VAL A 242 -2.38 -4.82 27.07
C VAL A 242 -2.40 -3.38 27.55
N LEU A 243 -3.35 -2.57 27.09
CA LEU A 243 -3.47 -1.15 27.46
C LEU A 243 -4.18 -0.91 28.81
N GLY A 244 -4.79 -1.95 29.41
CA GLY A 244 -5.52 -1.85 30.67
C GLY A 244 -6.77 -0.97 30.60
N ARG A 245 -7.32 -0.73 29.41
CA ARG A 245 -8.53 0.07 29.15
C ARG A 245 -9.29 -0.46 27.94
N PRO A 246 -10.63 -0.34 27.92
CA PRO A 246 -11.41 -0.71 26.75
C PRO A 246 -10.95 0.08 25.50
N THR A 247 -10.62 -0.63 24.43
CA THR A 247 -10.25 -0.06 23.13
C THR A 247 -10.45 -1.10 22.03
N THR A 248 -10.38 -0.67 20.77
CA THR A 248 -10.37 -1.57 19.63
C THR A 248 -9.09 -1.37 18.82
N LEU A 249 -8.74 -2.37 18.02
CA LEU A 249 -7.65 -2.23 17.04
C LEU A 249 -7.86 -1.01 16.14
N CYS A 250 -9.07 -0.89 15.58
CA CYS A 250 -9.41 0.19 14.66
C CYS A 250 -9.36 1.57 15.31
N GLU A 251 -9.80 1.71 16.56
CA GLU A 251 -9.65 2.95 17.33
C GLU A 251 -8.17 3.33 17.50
N THR A 252 -7.32 2.34 17.76
CA THR A 252 -5.88 2.57 17.94
C THR A 252 -5.21 2.91 16.61
N MET A 253 -5.49 2.20 15.52
CA MET A 253 -5.01 2.52 14.17
C MET A 253 -5.46 3.92 13.72
N GLY A 254 -6.70 4.29 14.05
CA GLY A 254 -7.27 5.61 13.75
C GLY A 254 -6.55 6.77 14.45
N LYS A 255 -5.63 6.53 15.40
CA LYS A 255 -4.79 7.57 16.02
C LYS A 255 -3.58 7.96 15.20
N ALA A 256 -3.30 7.28 14.08
CA ALA A 256 -2.21 7.66 13.18
C ALA A 256 -2.27 9.15 12.82
N GLU A 257 -1.17 9.84 13.00
CA GLU A 257 -1.08 11.27 12.72
C GLU A 257 -1.11 11.56 11.23
N ILE A 258 -0.34 10.78 10.46
CA ILE A 258 -0.30 10.81 8.99
C ILE A 258 -0.30 9.39 8.44
N TRP A 259 -1.01 9.20 7.34
CA TRP A 259 -1.03 7.98 6.54
C TRP A 259 -0.25 8.23 5.25
N LEU A 260 0.96 7.73 5.15
CA LEU A 260 1.78 7.79 3.93
C LEU A 260 1.44 6.58 3.06
N ILE A 261 0.71 6.81 1.99
CA ILE A 261 0.30 5.76 1.06
C ILE A 261 1.23 5.80 -0.16
N ARG A 262 1.88 4.68 -0.48
CA ARG A 262 2.86 4.59 -1.57
C ARG A 262 2.22 4.44 -2.95
N THR A 263 1.33 5.34 -3.27
CA THR A 263 0.69 5.54 -4.58
C THR A 263 0.61 7.03 -4.90
N TYR A 264 0.14 7.41 -6.09
CA TYR A 264 -0.05 8.81 -6.49
C TYR A 264 -1.11 8.95 -7.59
N TRP A 265 -1.55 10.18 -7.89
CA TRP A 265 -2.61 10.51 -8.85
C TRP A 265 -2.27 10.26 -10.32
N ASP A 266 -1.01 10.02 -10.67
CA ASP A 266 -0.60 9.49 -11.97
C ASP A 266 -1.12 8.06 -12.20
N PHE A 267 -1.24 7.30 -11.13
CA PHE A 267 -1.59 5.89 -11.11
C PHE A 267 -3.00 5.63 -10.55
N GLU A 268 -3.33 6.18 -9.38
CA GLU A 268 -4.62 5.98 -8.71
C GLU A 268 -5.82 6.50 -9.51
N PHE A 269 -6.98 5.91 -9.27
CA PHE A 269 -8.25 6.48 -9.68
C PHE A 269 -8.64 7.63 -8.74
N PRO A 270 -9.14 8.77 -9.27
CA PRO A 270 -9.56 9.89 -8.44
C PRO A 270 -10.66 9.50 -7.45
N ARG A 271 -10.43 9.77 -6.17
CA ARG A 271 -11.36 9.45 -5.08
C ARG A 271 -11.24 10.46 -3.94
N PRO A 272 -12.21 10.48 -2.98
CA PRO A 272 -12.11 11.34 -1.81
C PRO A 272 -10.82 11.07 -1.02
N PHE A 273 -10.27 12.13 -0.43
CA PHE A 273 -9.02 12.09 0.31
C PHE A 273 -9.11 12.95 1.56
N LEU A 274 -8.35 12.64 2.60
CA LEU A 274 -8.36 13.39 3.86
C LEU A 274 -7.02 14.12 4.06
N PRO A 275 -7.01 15.25 4.81
CA PRO A 275 -5.80 16.04 5.01
C PRO A 275 -4.63 15.31 5.70
N ASN A 276 -4.92 14.26 6.48
CA ASN A 276 -3.90 13.42 7.14
C ASN A 276 -3.49 12.19 6.33
N PHE A 277 -3.89 12.12 5.06
CA PHE A 277 -3.46 11.11 4.11
C PHE A 277 -2.58 11.77 3.06
N GLU A 278 -1.44 11.17 2.75
CA GLU A 278 -0.49 11.69 1.77
C GLU A 278 -0.02 10.58 0.84
N PHE A 279 -0.08 10.85 -0.45
CA PHE A 279 0.44 9.96 -1.48
C PHE A 279 1.94 10.20 -1.71
N VAL A 280 2.71 9.12 -1.59
CA VAL A 280 4.18 9.13 -1.71
C VAL A 280 4.68 8.03 -2.66
N GLY A 281 3.89 7.66 -3.66
CA GLY A 281 4.22 6.65 -4.66
C GLY A 281 5.49 7.01 -5.44
N GLY A 282 6.33 6.01 -5.70
CA GLY A 282 7.60 6.20 -6.39
C GLY A 282 8.75 6.75 -5.54
N LEU A 283 8.61 6.78 -4.20
CA LEU A 283 9.67 7.30 -3.31
C LEU A 283 11.03 6.59 -3.46
N HIS A 284 11.03 5.34 -3.95
CA HIS A 284 12.24 4.54 -4.19
C HIS A 284 12.82 4.72 -5.59
N CYS A 285 12.08 5.36 -6.52
CA CYS A 285 12.51 5.54 -7.89
C CYS A 285 13.66 6.54 -7.98
N GLN A 286 14.66 6.23 -8.80
CA GLN A 286 15.85 7.04 -8.99
C GLN A 286 16.21 7.13 -10.48
N PRO A 287 16.94 8.16 -10.91
CA PRO A 287 17.56 8.17 -12.22
C PRO A 287 18.41 6.90 -12.42
N ALA A 288 18.37 6.37 -13.64
CA ALA A 288 19.14 5.17 -13.96
C ALA A 288 20.64 5.40 -13.79
N LYS A 289 21.32 4.46 -13.17
CA LYS A 289 22.77 4.41 -13.03
C LYS A 289 23.36 3.58 -14.16
N PRO A 290 24.66 3.78 -14.50
CA PRO A 290 25.36 2.91 -15.46
C PRO A 290 25.27 1.44 -15.06
N LEU A 291 24.97 0.59 -16.05
CA LEU A 291 24.87 -0.84 -15.84
C LEU A 291 26.25 -1.49 -15.61
N PRO A 292 26.33 -2.62 -14.88
CA PRO A 292 27.52 -3.44 -14.85
C PRO A 292 27.97 -3.83 -16.27
N LYS A 293 29.26 -3.84 -16.52
CA LYS A 293 29.84 -4.03 -17.86
C LYS A 293 29.29 -5.25 -18.62
N GLU A 294 29.18 -6.39 -17.95
CA GLU A 294 28.64 -7.62 -18.55
C GLU A 294 27.18 -7.48 -19.00
N ILE A 295 26.37 -6.79 -18.18
CA ILE A 295 24.95 -6.52 -18.50
C ILE A 295 24.87 -5.52 -19.65
N GLU A 296 25.67 -4.44 -19.59
CA GLU A 296 25.71 -3.41 -20.64
C GLU A 296 26.09 -4.00 -21.99
N GLU A 297 27.11 -4.86 -22.07
CA GLU A 297 27.51 -5.54 -23.30
C GLU A 297 26.38 -6.38 -23.89
N PHE A 298 25.60 -7.06 -23.06
CA PHE A 298 24.43 -7.80 -23.52
C PHE A 298 23.29 -6.90 -23.97
N VAL A 299 23.04 -5.79 -23.27
CA VAL A 299 22.06 -4.78 -23.66
C VAL A 299 22.43 -4.18 -25.02
N GLN A 300 23.67 -3.78 -25.22
CA GLN A 300 24.13 -3.19 -26.48
C GLN A 300 24.10 -4.19 -27.65
N SER A 301 24.27 -5.48 -27.40
CA SER A 301 24.19 -6.51 -28.45
C SER A 301 22.78 -6.67 -29.06
N SER A 302 21.73 -6.09 -28.44
CA SER A 302 20.37 -6.09 -28.96
C SER A 302 20.16 -5.17 -30.16
N GLY A 303 21.05 -4.22 -30.41
CA GLY A 303 20.98 -3.25 -31.50
C GLY A 303 19.67 -2.45 -31.46
N GLU A 304 19.02 -2.30 -32.63
CA GLU A 304 17.79 -1.54 -32.76
C GLU A 304 16.55 -2.21 -32.13
N HIS A 305 16.59 -3.53 -31.98
CA HIS A 305 15.49 -4.26 -31.34
C HIS A 305 15.33 -3.90 -29.87
N GLY A 306 16.43 -3.55 -29.20
CA GLY A 306 16.44 -3.18 -27.80
C GLY A 306 16.20 -4.36 -26.87
N ILE A 307 15.82 -4.06 -25.64
CA ILE A 307 15.65 -5.07 -24.59
C ILE A 307 14.25 -5.09 -24.00
N VAL A 308 13.91 -6.25 -23.45
CA VAL A 308 12.75 -6.46 -22.56
C VAL A 308 13.28 -6.86 -21.20
N VAL A 309 12.83 -6.20 -20.16
CA VAL A 309 13.11 -6.58 -18.77
C VAL A 309 11.99 -7.49 -18.29
N PHE A 310 12.31 -8.55 -17.57
CA PHE A 310 11.31 -9.46 -17.02
C PHE A 310 11.60 -9.79 -15.55
N SER A 311 10.60 -9.53 -14.70
CA SER A 311 10.68 -9.84 -13.26
C SER A 311 9.29 -10.08 -12.67
N LEU A 312 9.13 -11.21 -11.98
CA LEU A 312 7.93 -11.54 -11.19
C LEU A 312 8.08 -11.12 -9.70
N GLY A 313 8.99 -10.19 -9.41
CA GLY A 313 9.19 -9.61 -8.08
C GLY A 313 10.08 -10.45 -7.16
N SER A 314 10.19 -10.04 -5.89
CA SER A 314 11.12 -10.65 -4.93
C SER A 314 10.63 -11.98 -4.34
N MET A 315 9.32 -12.22 -4.35
CA MET A 315 8.71 -13.41 -3.75
C MET A 315 8.55 -14.57 -4.73
N VAL A 316 8.24 -14.30 -6.01
CA VAL A 316 8.10 -15.33 -7.06
C VAL A 316 9.42 -15.45 -7.81
N TYR A 317 10.31 -16.23 -7.27
CA TYR A 317 11.65 -16.43 -7.83
C TYR A 317 11.80 -17.78 -8.53
N ASN A 318 10.86 -18.69 -8.37
CA ASN A 318 10.85 -20.02 -8.96
C ASN A 318 9.45 -20.32 -9.56
N LEU A 319 9.41 -21.06 -10.64
CA LEU A 319 8.21 -21.52 -11.33
C LEU A 319 8.32 -23.02 -11.58
N THR A 320 7.19 -23.68 -11.83
CA THR A 320 7.20 -25.07 -12.31
C THR A 320 7.98 -25.18 -13.62
N ASP A 321 8.58 -26.36 -13.87
CA ASP A 321 9.32 -26.62 -15.12
C ASP A 321 8.44 -26.38 -16.35
N GLU A 322 7.15 -26.73 -16.29
CA GLU A 322 6.21 -26.49 -17.37
C GLU A 322 6.04 -25.00 -17.65
N ARG A 323 5.72 -24.19 -16.62
CA ARG A 323 5.49 -22.74 -16.76
C ARG A 323 6.74 -22.00 -17.19
N SER A 324 7.89 -22.32 -16.60
CA SER A 324 9.15 -21.71 -16.98
C SER A 324 9.55 -22.00 -18.43
N ASN A 325 9.25 -23.21 -18.94
CA ASN A 325 9.49 -23.57 -20.34
C ASN A 325 8.52 -22.89 -21.31
N VAL A 326 7.23 -22.71 -20.96
CA VAL A 326 6.26 -21.96 -21.76
C VAL A 326 6.74 -20.50 -21.92
N ILE A 327 7.15 -19.89 -20.82
CA ILE A 327 7.67 -18.51 -20.81
C ILE A 327 8.97 -18.40 -21.60
N ALA A 328 9.96 -19.26 -21.33
CA ALA A 328 11.24 -19.24 -22.01
C ALA A 328 11.10 -19.43 -23.54
N LYS A 329 10.20 -20.31 -23.96
CA LYS A 329 9.85 -20.51 -25.38
C LYS A 329 9.24 -19.26 -26.01
N ALA A 330 8.40 -18.51 -25.28
CA ALA A 330 7.86 -17.24 -25.75
C ALA A 330 8.99 -16.19 -25.92
N LEU A 331 9.82 -16.03 -24.90
CA LEU A 331 10.91 -15.07 -24.91
C LEU A 331 11.91 -15.36 -26.06
N SER A 332 12.16 -16.66 -26.39
CA SER A 332 13.05 -17.06 -27.46
C SER A 332 12.56 -16.64 -28.87
N GLN A 333 11.28 -16.32 -29.04
CA GLN A 333 10.69 -15.87 -30.31
C GLN A 333 10.74 -14.35 -30.49
N LEU A 334 11.13 -13.60 -29.46
CA LEU A 334 11.23 -12.15 -29.52
C LEU A 334 12.54 -11.73 -30.21
N PRO A 335 12.52 -10.66 -31.04
CA PRO A 335 13.77 -10.12 -31.63
C PRO A 335 14.59 -9.34 -30.61
N GLN A 336 14.02 -8.96 -29.46
CA GLN A 336 14.71 -8.25 -28.39
C GLN A 336 15.57 -9.18 -27.56
N ASN A 337 16.62 -8.64 -26.95
CA ASN A 337 17.29 -9.33 -25.85
C ASN A 337 16.45 -9.23 -24.57
N VAL A 338 16.41 -10.29 -23.80
CA VAL A 338 15.60 -10.34 -22.56
C VAL A 338 16.50 -10.55 -21.34
N LEU A 339 16.33 -9.72 -20.34
CA LEU A 339 16.95 -9.90 -19.02
C LEU A 339 15.87 -10.39 -18.06
N TRP A 340 15.96 -11.64 -17.66
CA TRP A 340 14.97 -12.31 -16.82
C TRP A 340 15.50 -12.55 -15.42
N ARG A 341 14.85 -11.95 -14.42
CA ARG A 341 15.12 -12.28 -13.01
C ARG A 341 14.42 -13.58 -12.65
N TYR A 342 15.21 -14.64 -12.43
CA TYR A 342 14.70 -15.98 -12.15
C TYR A 342 15.76 -16.81 -11.41
N LYS A 343 15.38 -17.49 -10.31
CA LYS A 343 16.28 -18.34 -9.50
C LYS A 343 16.03 -19.85 -9.65
N GLY A 344 14.99 -20.23 -10.40
CA GLY A 344 14.67 -21.63 -10.59
C GLY A 344 15.61 -22.36 -11.51
N LYS A 345 15.31 -23.62 -11.77
CA LYS A 345 16.03 -24.44 -12.75
C LYS A 345 15.97 -23.79 -14.14
N LYS A 346 17.12 -23.71 -14.82
CA LYS A 346 17.21 -23.13 -16.17
C LYS A 346 16.28 -23.87 -17.13
N PRO A 347 15.33 -23.17 -17.78
CA PRO A 347 14.39 -23.79 -18.73
C PRO A 347 15.12 -24.39 -19.94
N GLU A 348 14.65 -25.54 -20.41
CA GLU A 348 15.22 -26.21 -21.58
C GLU A 348 14.98 -25.44 -22.89
N THR A 349 13.89 -24.67 -22.94
CA THR A 349 13.48 -23.87 -24.11
C THR A 349 14.08 -22.45 -24.12
N LEU A 350 15.04 -22.15 -23.24
CA LEU A 350 15.65 -20.83 -23.13
C LEU A 350 16.42 -20.45 -24.42
N GLY A 351 16.05 -19.33 -25.02
CA GLY A 351 16.68 -18.79 -26.23
C GLY A 351 18.02 -18.13 -25.94
N SER A 352 18.88 -18.01 -26.97
CA SER A 352 20.16 -17.30 -26.89
C SER A 352 20.03 -15.79 -26.66
N ASN A 353 18.85 -15.22 -26.98
CA ASN A 353 18.48 -13.82 -26.72
C ASN A 353 18.07 -13.56 -25.28
N THR A 354 18.01 -14.56 -24.41
CA THR A 354 17.54 -14.42 -23.02
C THR A 354 18.65 -14.79 -22.04
N ARG A 355 18.94 -13.89 -21.09
CA ARG A 355 19.81 -14.16 -19.94
C ARG A 355 19.02 -14.17 -18.65
N ILE A 356 19.34 -15.13 -17.78
CA ILE A 356 18.75 -15.31 -16.47
C ILE A 356 19.71 -14.81 -15.40
N TYR A 357 19.18 -14.09 -14.42
CA TYR A 357 19.92 -13.59 -13.27
C TYR A 357 19.10 -13.80 -11.98
N ASP A 358 19.78 -14.11 -10.89
CA ASP A 358 19.16 -14.17 -9.56
C ASP A 358 18.64 -12.80 -9.11
N TRP A 359 19.39 -11.75 -9.49
CA TRP A 359 19.05 -10.35 -9.24
C TRP A 359 19.48 -9.47 -10.42
N ILE A 360 18.64 -8.50 -10.76
CA ILE A 360 18.90 -7.52 -11.83
C ILE A 360 18.80 -6.09 -11.27
N PRO A 361 19.60 -5.13 -11.77
CA PRO A 361 19.43 -3.71 -11.46
C PRO A 361 18.20 -3.15 -12.20
N GLN A 362 16.99 -3.52 -11.71
CA GLN A 362 15.73 -3.32 -12.43
C GLN A 362 15.47 -1.84 -12.75
N ASN A 363 15.63 -0.94 -11.77
CA ASN A 363 15.46 0.50 -11.99
C ASN A 363 16.38 1.01 -13.12
N ASP A 364 17.64 0.59 -13.12
CA ASP A 364 18.64 1.06 -14.08
C ASP A 364 18.40 0.48 -15.48
N LEU A 365 17.96 -0.78 -15.54
CA LEU A 365 17.54 -1.42 -16.79
C LEU A 365 16.29 -0.75 -17.38
N LEU A 366 15.28 -0.43 -16.55
CA LEU A 366 14.08 0.25 -17.02
C LEU A 366 14.38 1.67 -17.51
N GLY A 367 15.36 2.35 -16.92
CA GLY A 367 15.81 3.67 -17.38
C GLY A 367 16.79 3.64 -18.55
N HIS A 368 17.19 2.46 -19.02
CA HIS A 368 18.12 2.37 -20.16
C HIS A 368 17.42 2.71 -21.49
N PRO A 369 18.06 3.50 -22.40
CA PRO A 369 17.44 3.97 -23.65
C PRO A 369 16.96 2.85 -24.58
N LEU A 370 17.57 1.67 -24.53
CA LEU A 370 17.19 0.50 -25.33
C LEU A 370 16.03 -0.30 -24.75
N THR A 371 15.51 0.04 -23.57
CA THR A 371 14.39 -0.69 -22.96
C THR A 371 13.08 -0.38 -23.67
N LYS A 372 12.42 -1.42 -24.19
CA LYS A 372 11.18 -1.34 -24.95
C LYS A 372 9.95 -1.66 -24.13
N ALA A 373 10.02 -2.66 -23.27
CA ALA A 373 8.90 -3.12 -22.44
C ALA A 373 9.38 -3.78 -21.13
N PHE A 374 8.47 -3.85 -20.17
CA PHE A 374 8.69 -4.54 -18.91
C PHE A 374 7.62 -5.60 -18.70
N ILE A 375 8.00 -6.87 -18.60
CA ILE A 375 7.11 -7.96 -18.20
C ILE A 375 7.19 -8.06 -16.67
N THR A 376 6.04 -7.89 -16.01
CA THR A 376 6.00 -7.81 -14.55
C THR A 376 4.75 -8.47 -13.97
N HIS A 377 4.84 -8.90 -12.72
CA HIS A 377 3.67 -9.37 -11.95
C HIS A 377 2.75 -8.22 -11.50
N GLY A 378 3.13 -6.96 -11.72
CA GLY A 378 2.31 -5.82 -11.30
C GLY A 378 2.53 -5.37 -9.84
N GLY A 379 3.59 -5.80 -9.18
CA GLY A 379 3.91 -5.30 -7.84
C GLY A 379 4.23 -3.81 -7.86
N THR A 380 3.76 -3.07 -6.85
CA THR A 380 3.79 -1.59 -6.78
C THR A 380 5.19 -1.00 -7.06
N ASN A 381 6.27 -1.65 -6.60
CA ASN A 381 7.63 -1.16 -6.84
C ASN A 381 7.97 -1.11 -8.34
N GLY A 382 7.78 -2.23 -9.04
CA GLY A 382 8.06 -2.29 -10.48
C GLY A 382 7.12 -1.42 -11.31
N ILE A 383 5.87 -1.28 -10.90
CA ILE A 383 4.93 -0.35 -11.52
C ILE A 383 5.43 1.08 -11.45
N TYR A 384 5.88 1.55 -10.27
CA TYR A 384 6.40 2.91 -10.14
C TYR A 384 7.73 3.12 -10.85
N GLU A 385 8.61 2.12 -10.91
CA GLU A 385 9.81 2.18 -11.74
C GLU A 385 9.45 2.28 -13.25
N ALA A 386 8.44 1.51 -13.71
CA ALA A 386 7.95 1.60 -15.08
C ALA A 386 7.33 2.97 -15.39
N ILE A 387 6.53 3.53 -14.47
CA ILE A 387 5.97 4.88 -14.60
C ILE A 387 7.10 5.91 -14.63
N TYR A 388 8.05 5.84 -13.69
CA TYR A 388 9.17 6.78 -13.57
C TYR A 388 9.97 6.86 -14.87
N HIS A 389 10.27 5.73 -15.50
CA HIS A 389 11.05 5.64 -16.74
C HIS A 389 10.19 5.67 -18.01
N GLY A 390 8.86 5.73 -17.89
CA GLY A 390 7.94 5.77 -19.03
C GLY A 390 7.97 4.52 -19.89
N ILE A 391 7.99 3.34 -19.26
CA ILE A 391 8.05 2.02 -19.91
C ILE A 391 6.67 1.35 -19.88
N PRO A 392 6.11 0.93 -21.04
CA PRO A 392 4.89 0.15 -21.06
C PRO A 392 5.12 -1.26 -20.52
N ILE A 393 4.07 -1.84 -19.95
CA ILE A 393 4.18 -3.13 -19.27
C ILE A 393 3.32 -4.22 -19.91
N VAL A 394 3.79 -5.47 -19.78
CA VAL A 394 2.96 -6.68 -19.86
C VAL A 394 2.79 -7.19 -18.43
N GLY A 395 1.58 -7.06 -17.90
CA GLY A 395 1.24 -7.45 -16.54
C GLY A 395 0.79 -8.91 -16.47
N ILE A 396 1.38 -9.68 -15.57
CA ILE A 396 1.01 -11.07 -15.26
C ILE A 396 0.71 -11.14 -13.75
N PRO A 397 -0.45 -10.59 -13.30
CA PRO A 397 -0.75 -10.55 -11.88
C PRO A 397 -0.94 -11.96 -11.31
N MET A 398 -0.45 -12.17 -10.09
CA MET A 398 -0.42 -13.48 -9.44
C MET A 398 -1.10 -13.46 -8.07
N PHE A 399 -0.95 -12.39 -7.26
CA PHE A 399 -1.54 -12.30 -5.91
C PHE A 399 -1.69 -10.86 -5.41
N ALA A 400 -2.49 -10.70 -4.36
CA ALA A 400 -2.69 -9.45 -3.59
C ALA A 400 -3.11 -8.25 -4.48
N ASP A 401 -2.41 -7.11 -4.33
CA ASP A 401 -2.65 -5.84 -5.04
C ASP A 401 -2.33 -5.87 -6.54
N GLN A 402 -1.73 -6.95 -7.03
CA GLN A 402 -1.18 -6.99 -8.40
C GLN A 402 -2.26 -6.88 -9.48
N HIS A 403 -3.42 -7.52 -9.28
CA HIS A 403 -4.56 -7.42 -10.21
C HIS A 403 -5.06 -5.98 -10.34
N ASP A 404 -5.18 -5.27 -9.22
CA ASP A 404 -5.60 -3.86 -9.21
C ASP A 404 -4.53 -2.99 -9.88
N ASN A 405 -3.24 -3.21 -9.56
CA ASN A 405 -2.14 -2.46 -10.15
C ASN A 405 -2.07 -2.60 -11.67
N VAL A 406 -2.25 -3.82 -12.18
CA VAL A 406 -2.28 -4.05 -13.63
C VAL A 406 -3.54 -3.44 -14.25
N ALA A 407 -4.70 -3.54 -13.59
CA ALA A 407 -5.94 -2.91 -14.03
C ALA A 407 -5.81 -1.38 -14.12
N HIS A 408 -5.14 -0.73 -13.15
CA HIS A 408 -4.84 0.71 -13.20
C HIS A 408 -3.99 1.05 -14.43
N MET A 409 -2.88 0.34 -14.65
CA MET A 409 -2.00 0.60 -15.81
C MET A 409 -2.70 0.34 -17.14
N ARG A 410 -3.56 -0.68 -17.21
CA ARG A 410 -4.39 -0.98 -18.38
C ARG A 410 -5.42 0.13 -18.63
N ALA A 411 -6.11 0.60 -17.61
CA ALA A 411 -7.07 1.71 -17.72
C ALA A 411 -6.40 3.01 -18.18
N LYS A 412 -5.12 3.21 -17.82
CA LYS A 412 -4.29 4.34 -18.29
C LYS A 412 -3.70 4.13 -19.70
N GLY A 413 -3.93 2.98 -20.34
CA GLY A 413 -3.45 2.65 -21.68
C GLY A 413 -1.95 2.29 -21.76
N ALA A 414 -1.31 1.95 -20.64
CA ALA A 414 0.12 1.65 -20.55
C ALA A 414 0.41 0.16 -20.31
N ALA A 415 -0.59 -0.72 -20.31
CA ALA A 415 -0.43 -2.14 -20.04
C ALA A 415 -1.29 -3.05 -20.91
N VAL A 416 -0.78 -4.25 -21.16
CA VAL A 416 -1.54 -5.44 -21.53
C VAL A 416 -1.51 -6.42 -20.35
N GLU A 417 -2.64 -7.02 -20.02
CA GLU A 417 -2.77 -7.99 -18.92
C GLU A 417 -2.88 -9.40 -19.47
N LEU A 418 -2.17 -10.33 -18.85
CA LEU A 418 -2.23 -11.77 -19.13
C LEU A 418 -2.58 -12.54 -17.87
N ASP A 419 -3.42 -13.54 -18.00
CA ASP A 419 -3.75 -14.46 -16.91
C ASP A 419 -2.66 -15.56 -16.81
N PHE A 420 -1.99 -15.61 -15.65
CA PHE A 420 -0.94 -16.60 -15.41
C PHE A 420 -1.45 -18.04 -15.50
N SER A 421 -2.68 -18.31 -15.08
CA SER A 421 -3.24 -19.67 -15.03
C SER A 421 -3.45 -20.28 -16.43
N THR A 422 -3.80 -19.45 -17.41
CA THR A 422 -4.10 -19.87 -18.80
C THR A 422 -3.02 -19.48 -19.81
N LEU A 423 -1.93 -18.84 -19.34
CA LEU A 423 -0.87 -18.28 -20.17
C LEU A 423 -0.27 -19.30 -21.15
N THR A 424 -0.32 -18.98 -22.43
CA THR A 424 0.35 -19.73 -23.50
C THR A 424 1.58 -18.99 -24.01
N THR A 425 2.45 -19.72 -24.72
CA THR A 425 3.60 -19.13 -25.42
C THR A 425 3.18 -18.00 -26.36
N GLN A 426 2.09 -18.20 -27.13
CA GLN A 426 1.63 -17.23 -28.12
C GLN A 426 1.05 -15.96 -27.45
N ASP A 427 0.30 -16.11 -26.37
CA ASP A 427 -0.26 -14.97 -25.63
C ASP A 427 0.84 -14.01 -25.17
N LEU A 428 1.94 -14.55 -24.63
CA LEU A 428 3.06 -13.73 -24.18
C LEU A 428 3.78 -13.04 -25.34
N VAL A 429 4.03 -13.74 -26.44
CA VAL A 429 4.62 -13.16 -27.64
C VAL A 429 3.75 -12.02 -28.20
N ASP A 430 2.45 -12.23 -28.31
CA ASP A 430 1.51 -11.27 -28.85
C ASP A 430 1.38 -10.04 -27.94
N ALA A 431 1.34 -10.23 -26.62
CA ALA A 431 1.29 -9.13 -25.66
C ALA A 431 2.54 -8.25 -25.71
N VAL A 432 3.74 -8.86 -25.73
CA VAL A 432 5.00 -8.11 -25.84
C VAL A 432 5.07 -7.35 -27.16
N ASN A 433 4.74 -8.00 -28.27
CA ASN A 433 4.70 -7.36 -29.58
C ASN A 433 3.67 -6.21 -29.63
N THR A 434 2.52 -6.36 -28.96
CA THR A 434 1.48 -5.34 -28.89
C THR A 434 2.01 -4.09 -28.19
N VAL A 435 2.59 -4.22 -26.99
CA VAL A 435 3.07 -3.05 -26.25
C VAL A 435 4.28 -2.37 -26.88
N ILE A 436 5.10 -3.10 -27.67
CA ILE A 436 6.27 -2.56 -28.34
C ILE A 436 5.89 -1.89 -29.67
N ASN A 437 5.05 -2.55 -30.49
CA ASN A 437 4.78 -2.11 -31.86
C ASN A 437 3.63 -1.10 -31.96
N ASN A 438 2.73 -1.05 -30.97
CA ASN A 438 1.70 -0.03 -30.90
C ASN A 438 2.19 1.15 -30.04
N SER A 439 2.54 2.26 -30.69
CA SER A 439 3.10 3.46 -30.05
C SER A 439 2.23 4.04 -28.93
N THR A 440 0.90 3.78 -28.94
CA THR A 440 -0.03 4.33 -27.94
C THR A 440 0.31 3.89 -26.52
N TYR A 441 0.85 2.68 -26.34
CA TYR A 441 1.29 2.20 -25.03
C TYR A 441 2.49 2.98 -24.50
N LYS A 442 3.49 3.20 -25.38
CA LYS A 442 4.66 4.01 -25.03
C LYS A 442 4.30 5.47 -24.77
N GLU A 443 3.43 6.05 -25.57
CA GLU A 443 2.95 7.43 -25.41
C GLU A 443 2.20 7.57 -24.07
N SER A 444 1.34 6.61 -23.72
CA SER A 444 0.64 6.57 -22.44
C SER A 444 1.61 6.45 -21.27
N ALA A 445 2.57 5.53 -21.35
CA ALA A 445 3.58 5.37 -20.31
C ALA A 445 4.42 6.65 -20.11
N LEU A 446 4.83 7.31 -21.20
CA LEU A 446 5.54 8.59 -21.15
C LEU A 446 4.67 9.72 -20.57
N LYS A 447 3.36 9.71 -20.82
CA LYS A 447 2.42 10.67 -20.22
C LYS A 447 2.36 10.48 -18.71
N LEU A 448 2.26 9.25 -18.22
CA LEU A 448 2.31 8.94 -16.79
C LEU A 448 3.63 9.40 -16.17
N SER A 449 4.75 9.11 -16.83
CA SER A 449 6.08 9.55 -16.39
C SER A 449 6.18 11.07 -16.26
N LYS A 450 5.66 11.82 -17.23
CA LYS A 450 5.65 13.29 -17.16
C LYS A 450 4.85 13.80 -15.97
N ILE A 451 3.67 13.23 -15.72
CA ILE A 451 2.84 13.59 -14.57
C ILE A 451 3.59 13.25 -13.27
N HIS A 452 4.22 12.08 -13.21
CA HIS A 452 4.99 11.63 -12.04
C HIS A 452 6.13 12.58 -11.70
N HIS A 453 6.86 13.06 -12.70
CA HIS A 453 7.99 13.99 -12.49
C HIS A 453 7.57 15.44 -12.22
N ASP A 454 6.33 15.81 -12.56
CA ASP A 454 5.77 17.17 -12.38
C ASP A 454 5.04 17.32 -11.03
N GLN A 455 5.48 16.60 -10.00
CA GLN A 455 4.96 16.74 -8.65
C GLN A 455 5.59 17.96 -7.96
N PRO A 456 4.82 18.72 -7.16
CA PRO A 456 5.32 19.94 -6.49
C PRO A 456 6.42 19.64 -5.46
N ILE A 457 6.43 18.42 -4.91
CA ILE A 457 7.45 17.91 -3.98
C ILE A 457 7.71 16.45 -4.36
N LYS A 458 8.98 16.07 -4.42
CA LYS A 458 9.35 14.68 -4.70
C LYS A 458 8.75 13.72 -3.65
N PRO A 459 8.33 12.51 -4.03
CA PRO A 459 7.67 11.59 -3.10
C PRO A 459 8.46 11.30 -1.83
N LEU A 460 9.77 11.09 -1.92
CA LEU A 460 10.63 10.84 -0.77
C LEU A 460 10.72 12.07 0.14
N ASP A 461 10.93 13.25 -0.42
CA ASP A 461 10.97 14.52 0.34
C ASP A 461 9.63 14.80 1.02
N ARG A 462 8.50 14.48 0.36
CA ARG A 462 7.15 14.61 0.94
C ARG A 462 6.97 13.67 2.13
N ALA A 463 7.39 12.41 2.02
CA ALA A 463 7.30 11.45 3.10
C ALA A 463 8.12 11.91 4.31
N VAL A 464 9.37 12.31 4.10
CA VAL A 464 10.25 12.80 5.16
C VAL A 464 9.72 14.10 5.78
N PHE A 465 9.22 15.04 4.96
CA PHE A 465 8.62 16.28 5.47
C PHE A 465 7.52 16.00 6.49
N TRP A 466 6.60 15.08 6.21
CA TRP A 466 5.50 14.78 7.12
C TRP A 466 5.95 14.04 8.38
N ILE A 467 6.94 13.17 8.28
CA ILE A 467 7.54 12.52 9.46
C ILE A 467 8.18 13.58 10.36
N GLU A 468 9.04 14.43 9.81
CA GLU A 468 9.67 15.53 10.55
C GLU A 468 8.65 16.53 11.09
N PHE A 469 7.55 16.78 10.35
CA PHE A 469 6.46 17.64 10.81
C PHE A 469 5.83 17.07 12.09
N VAL A 470 5.50 15.79 12.10
CA VAL A 470 4.94 15.09 13.28
C VAL A 470 5.92 15.13 14.44
N MET A 471 7.21 14.94 14.20
CA MET A 471 8.25 15.03 15.24
C MET A 471 8.34 16.45 15.83
N ARG A 472 8.40 17.50 14.99
CA ARG A 472 8.51 18.90 15.41
C ARG A 472 7.29 19.38 16.19
N HIS A 473 6.09 19.00 15.75
CA HIS A 473 4.82 19.46 16.32
C HIS A 473 4.21 18.47 17.33
N LYS A 474 4.90 17.34 17.58
CA LYS A 474 4.42 16.27 18.47
C LYS A 474 3.03 15.75 18.07
N GLY A 475 2.81 15.67 16.76
CA GLY A 475 1.59 15.18 16.11
C GLY A 475 1.08 16.08 14.99
N ALA A 476 -0.04 15.66 14.38
CA ALA A 476 -0.75 16.39 13.31
C ALA A 476 -2.27 16.36 13.54
N LYS A 477 -2.73 16.40 14.79
CA LYS A 477 -4.15 16.23 15.19
C LYS A 477 -5.11 17.22 14.52
N HIS A 478 -4.63 18.39 14.12
CA HIS A 478 -5.40 19.42 13.40
C HIS A 478 -5.82 18.97 11.99
N LEU A 479 -5.18 17.94 11.43
CA LEU A 479 -5.53 17.36 10.12
C LEU A 479 -6.58 16.25 10.24
N ARG A 480 -6.86 15.77 11.46
CA ARG A 480 -7.81 14.69 11.68
C ARG A 480 -9.24 15.19 11.58
N PRO A 481 -10.09 14.61 10.71
CA PRO A 481 -11.47 15.04 10.60
C PRO A 481 -12.27 14.74 11.87
N ALA A 482 -13.25 15.59 12.17
CA ALA A 482 -14.16 15.41 13.32
C ALA A 482 -14.98 14.10 13.23
N ALA A 483 -15.06 13.50 12.04
CA ALA A 483 -15.72 12.22 11.80
C ALA A 483 -15.23 11.09 12.73
N HIS A 484 -13.96 11.13 13.17
CA HIS A 484 -13.41 10.16 14.14
C HIS A 484 -14.10 10.19 15.53
N HIS A 485 -14.82 11.26 15.84
CA HIS A 485 -15.55 11.42 17.11
C HIS A 485 -17.04 11.11 16.99
N LEU A 486 -17.52 10.84 15.77
CA LEU A 486 -18.93 10.55 15.49
C LEU A 486 -19.18 9.03 15.49
N THR A 487 -20.33 8.64 16.01
CA THR A 487 -20.85 7.29 15.78
C THR A 487 -21.28 7.14 14.31
N TRP A 488 -21.36 5.93 13.78
CA TRP A 488 -21.72 5.69 12.38
C TRP A 488 -23.08 6.31 11.99
N TYR A 489 -24.07 6.30 12.88
CA TYR A 489 -25.38 6.91 12.62
C TYR A 489 -25.33 8.44 12.63
N GLN A 490 -24.46 9.05 13.45
CA GLN A 490 -24.20 10.50 13.41
C GLN A 490 -23.44 10.89 12.15
N TYR A 491 -22.45 10.10 11.73
CA TYR A 491 -21.71 10.33 10.48
C TYR A 491 -22.64 10.37 9.26
N HIS A 492 -23.67 9.51 9.25
CA HIS A 492 -24.68 9.48 8.18
C HIS A 492 -25.91 10.35 8.47
N CYS A 493 -25.91 11.17 9.52
CA CYS A 493 -27.02 12.02 9.95
C CYS A 493 -28.34 11.26 10.15
N LEU A 494 -28.29 9.97 10.51
CA LEU A 494 -29.50 9.14 10.68
C LEU A 494 -30.31 9.57 11.89
N ASP A 495 -29.71 10.10 12.94
CA ASP A 495 -30.31 10.74 14.09
C ASP A 495 -31.12 11.97 13.67
N VAL A 496 -30.56 12.84 12.82
CA VAL A 496 -31.24 14.01 12.25
C VAL A 496 -32.42 13.58 11.37
N LEU A 497 -32.19 12.60 10.49
CA LEU A 497 -33.29 12.07 9.64
C LEU A 497 -34.42 11.46 10.47
N ALA A 498 -34.09 10.68 11.49
CA ALA A 498 -35.11 10.11 12.41
C ALA A 498 -35.91 11.20 13.12
N PHE A 499 -35.24 12.27 13.59
CA PHE A 499 -35.92 13.42 14.19
C PHE A 499 -36.85 14.10 13.18
N LEU A 500 -36.39 14.40 11.97
CA LEU A 500 -37.21 15.05 10.94
C LEU A 500 -38.40 14.19 10.53
N PHE A 501 -38.26 12.89 10.37
CA PHE A 501 -39.35 11.97 10.10
C PHE A 501 -40.37 11.94 11.24
N THR A 502 -39.90 11.97 12.48
CA THR A 502 -40.79 12.03 13.66
C THR A 502 -41.59 13.33 13.68
N CYS A 503 -40.93 14.47 13.44
CA CYS A 503 -41.64 15.76 13.34
C CYS A 503 -42.69 15.78 12.21
N ALA A 504 -42.33 15.27 11.03
CA ALA A 504 -43.26 15.17 9.90
C ALA A 504 -44.46 14.25 10.21
N ALA A 505 -44.20 13.11 10.86
CA ALA A 505 -45.27 12.18 11.28
C ALA A 505 -46.22 12.83 12.31
N ILE A 506 -45.69 13.55 13.30
CA ILE A 506 -46.49 14.29 14.29
C ILE A 506 -47.33 15.38 13.61
N ALA A 507 -46.70 16.17 12.72
CA ALA A 507 -47.44 17.21 11.97
C ALA A 507 -48.55 16.61 11.10
N GLY A 508 -48.25 15.53 10.39
CA GLY A 508 -49.25 14.78 9.60
C GLY A 508 -50.39 14.24 10.46
N PHE A 509 -50.07 13.67 11.63
CA PHE A 509 -51.08 13.19 12.57
C PHE A 509 -51.99 14.31 13.07
N ILE A 510 -51.39 15.47 13.44
CA ILE A 510 -52.19 16.66 13.86
C ILE A 510 -53.11 17.14 12.73
N LEU A 511 -52.59 17.26 11.50
CA LEU A 511 -53.36 17.66 10.34
C LEU A 511 -54.55 16.70 10.09
N VAL A 512 -54.32 15.40 10.10
CA VAL A 512 -55.36 14.39 9.94
C VAL A 512 -56.41 14.51 11.05
N LYS A 513 -56.01 14.69 12.30
CA LYS A 513 -56.95 14.89 13.42
C LYS A 513 -57.74 16.18 13.28
N CYS A 514 -57.11 17.28 12.87
CA CYS A 514 -57.78 18.54 12.60
C CYS A 514 -58.82 18.42 11.45
N CYS A 515 -58.44 17.79 10.34
CA CYS A 515 -59.34 17.54 9.22
C CYS A 515 -60.55 16.68 9.65
N MET A 516 -60.31 15.58 10.37
CA MET A 516 -61.39 14.74 10.89
C MET A 516 -62.35 15.50 11.85
N PHE A 517 -61.75 16.35 12.71
CA PHE A 517 -62.55 17.20 13.61
C PHE A 517 -63.41 18.19 12.82
N CYS A 518 -62.85 18.89 11.83
CA CYS A 518 -63.56 19.79 10.95
C CYS A 518 -64.70 19.08 10.18
N CYS A 519 -64.39 17.92 9.58
CA CYS A 519 -65.41 17.12 8.87
C CYS A 519 -66.55 16.66 9.78
N ARG A 520 -66.25 16.23 11.01
CA ARG A 520 -67.28 15.87 12.02
C ARG A 520 -68.14 17.05 12.40
N LYS A 521 -67.55 18.25 12.55
CA LYS A 521 -68.28 19.48 12.86
C LYS A 521 -69.18 19.89 11.70
N CYS A 522 -68.72 19.87 10.48
CA CYS A 522 -69.50 20.12 9.27
C CYS A 522 -70.67 19.15 9.11
N SER A 523 -70.45 17.86 9.33
CA SER A 523 -71.50 16.83 9.26
C SER A 523 -72.60 17.01 10.32
N ARG A 524 -72.22 17.48 11.52
CA ARG A 524 -73.20 17.79 12.59
C ARG A 524 -74.05 19.02 12.26
N VAL A 525 -73.48 20.06 11.64
CA VAL A 525 -74.22 21.27 11.22
C VAL A 525 -75.18 20.96 10.10
N THR A 526 -74.81 20.06 9.17
CA THR A 526 -75.68 19.64 8.06
C THR A 526 -76.87 18.81 8.53
N LYS A 527 -76.73 17.98 9.59
CA LYS A 527 -77.87 17.25 10.21
C LYS A 527 -78.79 18.16 10.93
N LYS A 528 -78.33 19.19 11.68
CA LYS A 528 -79.18 20.16 12.37
C LYS A 528 -79.95 21.08 11.42
N LYS A 529 -79.63 21.23 10.16
CA LYS A 529 -80.33 21.99 9.14
C LYS A 529 -81.38 21.15 8.38
N LYS A 530 -81.44 19.83 8.61
CA LYS A 530 -82.43 18.93 8.00
C LYS A 530 -83.51 18.44 8.95
N GLU A 531 -83.39 18.75 10.22
CA GLU A 531 -84.50 18.74 11.23
C GLU A 531 -85.11 20.13 11.34
#